data_b649fe5746df0fd81e5046dbf9d94ee7
#
_entry.id   b649fe5746df0fd81e5046dbf9d94ee7
#
_cell.length_a   1.000
_cell.length_b   1.000
_cell.length_c   1.000
_cell.angle_alpha   90.00
_cell.angle_beta   90.00
_cell.angle_gamma   90.00
#
_symmetry.space_group_name_H-M   'P 1'
#
loop_
_entity.id
_entity.type
_entity.pdbx_description
1 polymer ?
#
loop_
_entity_poly.entity_id
_entity_poly.type
_entity_poly.pdbx_seq_one_letter_code
_entity_poly.pdbx_strand_id
1 'polypeptide(L)'
;AMLINNYLDYEEARKIISSIKDEVTRLLLENNSYISGSAVAFEPNYYQEKGLFYSPYSYRDDDEILSKQLGTKDYDYHYMDWYQIPKLLDKPYWSEPYFDQGGADIIMTTYSFPLYHDGKLFAILTADLSLEWFAEQVNSIKTYPNSFNLMIGRGGTYLVHEDTDAILNRTMFETAMA
;
A
#
# COMPACT_ATOMS: atom_id res chain seq x y z
N ALA A 1 16.24 29.80 22.89
CA ALA A 1 16.48 28.86 21.81
C ALA A 1 17.34 27.72 22.35
N MET A 2 16.75 26.67 22.86
CA MET A 2 17.44 25.45 23.26
C MET A 2 17.65 24.62 21.99
N LEU A 3 18.85 24.63 21.48
CA LEU A 3 19.31 23.70 20.47
C LEU A 3 19.36 22.31 21.13
N ILE A 4 18.43 21.45 20.79
CA ILE A 4 18.51 20.04 21.13
C ILE A 4 19.52 19.44 20.17
N ASN A 5 20.79 19.47 20.56
CA ASN A 5 21.85 18.64 19.99
C ASN A 5 21.70 17.22 20.61
N ASN A 6 20.70 16.51 20.21
CA ASN A 6 20.67 15.06 20.38
C ASN A 6 20.96 14.45 19.02
N TYR A 7 22.23 14.21 18.75
CA TYR A 7 22.63 13.15 17.85
C TYR A 7 22.14 11.86 18.50
N LEU A 8 20.94 11.42 18.13
CA LEU A 8 20.60 10.01 18.26
C LEU A 8 21.67 9.27 17.46
N ASP A 9 22.45 8.45 18.15
CA ASP A 9 23.37 7.54 17.49
C ASP A 9 22.57 6.74 16.46
N TYR A 10 23.14 6.50 15.29
CA TYR A 10 22.55 5.72 14.20
C TYR A 10 21.97 4.40 14.71
N GLU A 11 22.67 3.72 15.64
CA GLU A 11 22.21 2.48 16.27
C GLU A 11 21.02 2.69 17.19
N GLU A 12 20.91 3.81 17.90
CA GLU A 12 19.75 4.15 18.71
C GLU A 12 18.54 4.51 17.87
N ALA A 13 18.71 5.33 16.83
CA ALA A 13 17.66 5.64 15.86
C ALA A 13 17.15 4.37 15.17
N ARG A 14 18.05 3.48 14.79
CA ARG A 14 17.72 2.17 14.21
C ARG A 14 16.95 1.27 15.17
N LYS A 15 17.32 1.23 16.46
CA LYS A 15 16.59 0.49 17.49
C LYS A 15 15.18 1.06 17.72
N ILE A 16 15.05 2.39 17.77
CA ILE A 16 13.76 3.05 17.91
C ILE A 16 12.86 2.74 16.71
N ILE A 17 13.34 2.91 15.48
CA ILE A 17 12.62 2.55 14.26
C ILE A 17 12.27 1.07 14.27
N SER A 18 13.19 0.20 14.71
CA SER A 18 12.93 -1.22 14.84
C SER A 18 11.87 -1.56 15.91
N SER A 19 11.72 -0.76 16.96
CA SER A 19 10.73 -0.99 18.00
C SER A 19 9.34 -0.44 17.68
N ILE A 20 9.24 0.60 16.84
CA ILE A 20 7.97 1.26 16.51
C ILE A 20 7.40 0.88 15.15
N LYS A 21 8.09 0.04 14.37
CA LYS A 21 7.72 -0.27 12.98
C LYS A 21 6.36 -0.96 12.83
N ASP A 22 6.04 -1.89 13.73
CA ASP A 22 4.71 -2.53 13.78
C ASP A 22 3.66 -1.53 14.28
N GLU A 23 4.09 -0.59 15.12
CA GLU A 23 3.26 0.48 15.65
C GLU A 23 2.98 1.55 14.59
N VAL A 24 3.94 1.88 13.71
CA VAL A 24 3.73 2.86 12.62
C VAL A 24 2.64 2.39 11.67
N THR A 25 2.68 1.14 11.21
CA THR A 25 1.66 0.59 10.31
C THR A 25 0.30 0.53 10.99
N ARG A 26 0.26 0.12 12.26
CA ARG A 26 -0.95 0.08 13.07
C ARG A 26 -1.54 1.47 13.30
N LEU A 27 -0.72 2.46 13.68
CA LEU A 27 -1.14 3.85 13.89
C LEU A 27 -1.70 4.50 12.62
N LEU A 28 -1.16 4.15 11.45
CA LEU A 28 -1.73 4.61 10.18
C LEU A 28 -3.16 4.14 10.00
N LEU A 29 -3.46 2.89 10.31
CA LEU A 29 -4.81 2.36 10.24
C LEU A 29 -5.71 2.96 11.33
N GLU A 30 -5.25 3.04 12.57
CA GLU A 30 -6.02 3.59 13.70
C GLU A 30 -6.49 5.03 13.45
N ASN A 31 -5.64 5.84 12.79
CA ASN A 31 -5.95 7.24 12.49
C ASN A 31 -6.63 7.46 11.14
N ASN A 32 -6.78 6.43 10.31
CA ASN A 32 -7.34 6.55 8.96
C ASN A 32 -8.23 5.34 8.65
N SER A 33 -9.52 5.47 8.88
CA SER A 33 -10.50 4.38 8.72
C SER A 33 -10.62 3.84 7.29
N TYR A 34 -10.17 4.61 6.29
CA TYR A 34 -10.18 4.23 4.88
C TYR A 34 -8.95 3.43 4.44
N ILE A 35 -7.89 3.36 5.26
CA ILE A 35 -6.72 2.51 4.99
C ILE A 35 -7.03 1.09 5.44
N SER A 36 -7.00 0.15 4.51
CA SER A 36 -7.26 -1.27 4.76
C SER A 36 -6.00 -2.03 5.19
N GLY A 37 -4.82 -1.58 4.75
CA GLY A 37 -3.55 -2.18 5.10
C GLY A 37 -2.38 -1.20 5.02
N SER A 38 -1.27 -1.52 5.68
CA SER A 38 -0.02 -0.76 5.59
C SER A 38 1.17 -1.66 5.91
N ALA A 39 2.22 -1.55 5.12
CA ALA A 39 3.48 -2.25 5.32
C ALA A 39 4.67 -1.28 5.41
N VAL A 40 5.71 -1.71 6.11
CA VAL A 40 7.06 -1.15 5.96
C VAL A 40 7.94 -2.26 5.40
N ALA A 41 8.12 -2.29 4.08
CA ALA A 41 8.90 -3.31 3.39
C ALA A 41 10.36 -2.89 3.27
N PHE A 42 11.23 -3.54 4.04
CA PHE A 42 12.65 -3.19 4.09
C PHE A 42 13.44 -3.76 2.90
N GLU A 43 14.53 -3.08 2.54
CA GLU A 43 15.52 -3.59 1.59
C GLU A 43 16.13 -4.89 2.13
N PRO A 44 16.53 -5.82 1.23
CA PRO A 44 17.12 -7.10 1.61
C PRO A 44 18.30 -6.92 2.59
N ASN A 45 18.28 -7.66 3.69
CA ASN A 45 19.33 -7.64 4.72
C ASN A 45 19.58 -6.27 5.37
N TYR A 46 18.65 -5.31 5.27
CA TYR A 46 18.79 -4.02 5.99
C TYR A 46 18.97 -4.26 7.50
N TYR A 47 18.20 -5.18 8.07
CA TYR A 47 18.46 -5.78 9.37
C TYR A 47 19.04 -7.18 9.14
N GLN A 48 20.33 -7.37 9.38
CA GLN A 48 21.03 -8.65 9.10
C GLN A 48 20.36 -9.84 9.79
N GLU A 49 19.89 -9.63 11.03
CA GLU A 49 19.18 -10.63 11.83
C GLU A 49 17.79 -11.01 11.30
N LYS A 50 17.21 -10.18 10.42
CA LYS A 50 15.91 -10.43 9.79
C LYS A 50 16.01 -11.07 8.41
N GLY A 51 17.19 -11.05 7.80
CA GLY A 51 17.45 -11.67 6.50
C GLY A 51 16.84 -10.93 5.32
N LEU A 52 16.48 -11.69 4.30
CA LEU A 52 16.01 -11.13 3.01
C LEU A 52 14.60 -10.51 3.10
N PHE A 53 13.69 -11.15 3.83
CA PHE A 53 12.29 -10.79 3.86
C PHE A 53 11.93 -10.19 5.21
N TYR A 54 11.79 -8.88 5.25
CA TYR A 54 11.35 -8.21 6.44
C TYR A 54 10.39 -7.07 6.09
N SER A 55 9.11 -7.32 6.33
CA SER A 55 8.04 -6.37 6.03
C SER A 55 6.90 -6.54 7.05
N PRO A 56 6.98 -5.84 8.21
CA PRO A 56 5.84 -5.73 9.11
C PRO A 56 4.65 -5.13 8.37
N TYR A 57 3.50 -5.78 8.51
CA TYR A 57 2.24 -5.43 7.86
C TYR A 57 1.10 -5.42 8.88
N SER A 58 0.33 -4.35 8.90
CA SER A 58 -0.93 -4.26 9.63
C SER A 58 -2.08 -4.14 8.65
N TYR A 59 -3.20 -4.82 8.93
CA TYR A 59 -4.38 -4.82 8.07
C TYR A 59 -5.66 -4.88 8.89
N ARG A 60 -6.78 -4.43 8.29
CA ARG A 60 -8.09 -4.56 8.89
C ARG A 60 -8.68 -5.92 8.55
N ASP A 61 -9.24 -6.53 9.58
CA ASP A 61 -10.06 -7.74 9.51
C ASP A 61 -11.34 -7.44 10.30
N ASP A 62 -12.40 -7.14 9.60
CA ASP A 62 -13.62 -6.55 10.16
C ASP A 62 -13.31 -5.30 11.02
N ASP A 63 -13.64 -5.31 12.31
CA ASP A 63 -13.43 -4.21 13.26
C ASP A 63 -12.05 -4.25 13.95
N GLU A 64 -11.22 -5.25 13.66
CA GLU A 64 -9.92 -5.43 14.30
C GLU A 64 -8.76 -5.01 13.38
N ILE A 65 -7.67 -4.55 13.98
CA ILE A 65 -6.39 -4.34 13.27
C ILE A 65 -5.44 -5.44 13.70
N LEU A 66 -5.14 -6.30 12.76
CA LEU A 66 -4.21 -7.41 12.91
C LEU A 66 -2.84 -7.04 12.34
N SER A 67 -1.79 -7.71 12.82
CA SER A 67 -0.44 -7.51 12.32
C SER A 67 0.22 -8.86 12.01
N LYS A 68 0.99 -8.89 10.92
CA LYS A 68 1.77 -10.05 10.50
C LYS A 68 3.05 -9.63 9.80
N GLN A 69 3.94 -10.57 9.55
CA GLN A 69 5.09 -10.41 8.69
C GLN A 69 4.69 -10.75 7.24
N LEU A 70 4.82 -9.79 6.32
CA LEU A 70 4.83 -10.05 4.88
C LEU A 70 6.24 -10.45 4.43
N GLY A 71 6.29 -11.19 3.34
CA GLY A 71 7.54 -11.61 2.74
C GLY A 71 7.98 -12.99 3.23
N THR A 72 7.95 -13.91 2.30
CA THR A 72 8.41 -15.27 2.40
C THR A 72 9.03 -15.68 1.06
N LYS A 73 9.54 -16.91 0.95
CA LYS A 73 9.99 -17.44 -0.35
C LYS A 73 8.83 -17.59 -1.35
N ASP A 74 7.62 -17.78 -0.85
CA ASP A 74 6.43 -17.95 -1.69
C ASP A 74 5.73 -16.61 -1.98
N TYR A 75 6.00 -15.58 -1.18
CA TYR A 75 5.57 -14.20 -1.38
C TYR A 75 6.77 -13.26 -1.32
N ASP A 76 7.50 -13.17 -2.41
CA ASP A 76 8.65 -12.27 -2.54
C ASP A 76 8.20 -10.88 -2.95
N TYR A 77 7.99 -10.01 -1.95
CA TYR A 77 7.53 -8.64 -2.20
C TYR A 77 8.52 -7.80 -3.01
N HIS A 78 9.80 -8.19 -3.07
CA HIS A 78 10.78 -7.43 -3.84
C HIS A 78 10.50 -7.42 -5.35
N TYR A 79 9.67 -8.36 -5.85
CA TYR A 79 9.23 -8.41 -7.25
C TYR A 79 7.86 -7.78 -7.48
N MET A 80 7.19 -7.30 -6.44
CA MET A 80 5.88 -6.69 -6.57
C MET A 80 5.97 -5.26 -7.11
N ASP A 81 5.01 -4.85 -7.94
CA ASP A 81 4.97 -3.52 -8.54
C ASP A 81 4.96 -2.41 -7.49
N TRP A 82 4.21 -2.59 -6.41
CA TRP A 82 4.14 -1.64 -5.30
C TRP A 82 5.47 -1.43 -4.57
N TYR A 83 6.42 -2.37 -4.68
CA TYR A 83 7.77 -2.24 -4.15
C TYR A 83 8.77 -1.75 -5.20
N GLN A 84 8.78 -2.36 -6.39
CA GLN A 84 9.77 -2.07 -7.43
C GLN A 84 9.58 -0.70 -8.09
N ILE A 85 8.34 -0.34 -8.43
CA ILE A 85 8.11 0.87 -9.20
C ILE A 85 8.49 2.13 -8.44
N PRO A 86 8.08 2.36 -7.16
CA PRO A 86 8.51 3.53 -6.41
C PRO A 86 10.02 3.58 -6.21
N LYS A 87 10.68 2.41 -6.04
CA LYS A 87 12.13 2.30 -5.96
C LYS A 87 12.81 2.73 -7.26
N LEU A 88 12.34 2.26 -8.41
CA LEU A 88 12.91 2.59 -9.72
C LEU A 88 12.64 4.05 -10.13
N LEU A 89 11.49 4.59 -9.77
CA LEU A 89 11.11 5.96 -10.10
C LEU A 89 11.64 7.00 -9.11
N ASP A 90 12.17 6.57 -7.98
CA ASP A 90 12.64 7.44 -6.88
C ASP A 90 11.56 8.45 -6.42
N LYS A 91 10.31 8.00 -6.38
CA LYS A 91 9.15 8.82 -5.99
C LYS A 91 7.95 7.98 -5.56
N PRO A 92 6.99 8.57 -4.83
CA PRO A 92 5.74 7.89 -4.51
C PRO A 92 4.99 7.40 -5.75
N TYR A 93 4.30 6.27 -5.60
CA TYR A 93 3.60 5.59 -6.69
C TYR A 93 2.30 4.97 -6.22
N TRP A 94 1.24 5.08 -7.04
CA TRP A 94 0.02 4.31 -6.91
C TRP A 94 0.08 3.09 -7.82
N SER A 95 -0.11 1.90 -7.27
CA SER A 95 -0.22 0.67 -8.07
C SER A 95 -1.52 0.67 -8.89
N GLU A 96 -1.56 -0.10 -9.99
CA GLU A 96 -2.84 -0.56 -10.51
C GLU A 96 -3.49 -1.49 -9.47
N PRO A 97 -4.83 -1.61 -9.45
CA PRO A 97 -5.48 -2.55 -8.54
C PRO A 97 -5.04 -3.99 -8.78
N TYR A 98 -4.89 -4.72 -7.70
CA TYR A 98 -4.52 -6.14 -7.69
C TYR A 98 -5.19 -6.87 -6.53
N PHE A 99 -5.29 -8.20 -6.64
CA PHE A 99 -5.71 -9.04 -5.52
C PHE A 99 -4.50 -9.33 -4.62
N ASP A 100 -4.58 -8.92 -3.36
CA ASP A 100 -3.48 -9.06 -2.39
C ASP A 100 -3.48 -10.43 -1.74
N GLN A 101 -3.16 -11.46 -2.53
CA GLN A 101 -3.11 -12.85 -2.08
C GLN A 101 -2.06 -13.03 -0.97
N GLY A 102 -2.52 -13.52 0.19
CA GLY A 102 -1.67 -13.75 1.35
C GLY A 102 -1.36 -12.48 2.17
N GLY A 103 -1.82 -11.32 1.73
CA GLY A 103 -1.92 -10.09 2.50
C GLY A 103 -3.29 -9.97 3.18
N ALA A 104 -4.09 -8.99 2.82
CA ALA A 104 -5.45 -8.81 3.32
C ALA A 104 -6.51 -9.66 2.57
N ASP A 105 -6.09 -10.36 1.50
CA ASP A 105 -6.96 -11.17 0.62
C ASP A 105 -8.15 -10.39 0.01
N ILE A 106 -7.94 -9.12 -0.30
CA ILE A 106 -8.90 -8.21 -0.94
C ILE A 106 -8.31 -7.63 -2.23
N ILE A 107 -9.18 -7.08 -3.09
CA ILE A 107 -8.75 -6.27 -4.22
C ILE A 107 -8.46 -4.86 -3.68
N MET A 108 -7.24 -4.39 -3.91
CA MET A 108 -6.76 -3.11 -3.43
C MET A 108 -5.88 -2.37 -4.44
N THR A 109 -5.67 -1.09 -4.18
CA THR A 109 -4.59 -0.29 -4.77
C THR A 109 -3.69 0.20 -3.64
N THR A 110 -2.39 0.22 -3.90
CA THR A 110 -1.38 0.56 -2.89
C THR A 110 -0.68 1.87 -3.25
N TYR A 111 -0.71 2.82 -2.33
CA TYR A 111 0.17 3.99 -2.36
C TYR A 111 1.48 3.65 -1.67
N SER A 112 2.57 3.69 -2.41
CA SER A 112 3.90 3.31 -1.95
C SER A 112 4.81 4.53 -1.89
N PHE A 113 5.46 4.72 -0.76
CA PHE A 113 6.34 5.85 -0.48
C PHE A 113 7.75 5.35 -0.13
N PRO A 114 8.80 5.67 -0.95
CA PRO A 114 10.17 5.25 -0.67
C PRO A 114 10.77 6.04 0.50
N LEU A 115 11.39 5.32 1.43
CA LEU A 115 12.03 5.86 2.62
C LEU A 115 13.57 5.81 2.48
N TYR A 116 14.22 6.95 2.74
CA TYR A 116 15.66 7.11 2.60
C TYR A 116 16.32 7.46 3.94
N HIS A 117 17.52 6.94 4.11
CA HIS A 117 18.44 7.35 5.17
C HIS A 117 19.81 7.60 4.54
N ASP A 118 20.39 8.76 4.78
CA ASP A 118 21.66 9.20 4.16
C ASP A 118 21.69 9.02 2.63
N GLY A 119 20.57 9.32 1.96
CA GLY A 119 20.42 9.19 0.52
C GLY A 119 20.32 7.77 -0.01
N LYS A 120 20.24 6.77 0.86
CA LYS A 120 20.04 5.36 0.49
C LYS A 120 18.63 4.91 0.83
N LEU A 121 17.97 4.28 -0.14
CA LEU A 121 16.70 3.62 0.11
C LEU A 121 16.88 2.53 1.16
N PHE A 122 16.02 2.50 2.17
CA PHE A 122 16.06 1.44 3.18
C PHE A 122 14.73 0.68 3.31
N ALA A 123 13.61 1.29 2.92
CA ALA A 123 12.30 0.66 2.95
C ALA A 123 11.32 1.35 2.01
N ILE A 124 10.21 0.68 1.72
CA ILE A 124 9.00 1.23 1.13
C ILE A 124 7.89 1.19 2.20
N LEU A 125 7.30 2.35 2.49
CA LEU A 125 6.09 2.45 3.30
C LEU A 125 4.88 2.38 2.38
N THR A 126 3.86 1.59 2.74
CA THR A 126 2.62 1.47 1.97
C THR A 126 1.39 1.93 2.73
N ALA A 127 0.38 2.36 1.98
CA ALA A 127 -0.99 2.52 2.44
C ALA A 127 -1.92 1.91 1.39
N ASP A 128 -2.71 0.93 1.81
CA ASP A 128 -3.57 0.15 0.93
C ASP A 128 -5.01 0.63 1.06
N LEU A 129 -5.67 0.85 -0.09
CA LEU A 129 -7.08 1.20 -0.17
C LEU A 129 -7.86 0.04 -0.83
N SER A 130 -8.89 -0.45 -0.14
CA SER A 130 -9.83 -1.40 -0.73
C SER A 130 -10.50 -0.79 -1.97
N LEU A 131 -10.54 -1.54 -3.07
CA LEU A 131 -11.23 -1.10 -4.28
C LEU A 131 -12.75 -1.00 -4.05
N GLU A 132 -13.32 -1.88 -3.23
CA GLU A 132 -14.72 -1.87 -2.85
C GLU A 132 -15.08 -0.56 -2.12
N TRP A 133 -14.35 -0.24 -1.04
CA TRP A 133 -14.53 1.02 -0.33
C TRP A 133 -14.41 2.23 -1.26
N PHE A 134 -13.42 2.22 -2.14
CA PHE A 134 -13.19 3.31 -3.07
C PHE A 134 -14.34 3.45 -4.08
N ALA A 135 -14.86 2.32 -4.59
CA ALA A 135 -16.02 2.30 -5.49
C ALA A 135 -17.28 2.86 -4.80
N GLU A 136 -17.50 2.53 -3.52
CA GLU A 136 -18.59 3.09 -2.72
C GLU A 136 -18.48 4.61 -2.61
N GLN A 137 -17.28 5.14 -2.30
CA GLN A 137 -17.07 6.59 -2.22
C GLN A 137 -17.35 7.28 -3.55
N VAL A 138 -16.84 6.76 -4.65
CA VAL A 138 -17.08 7.30 -5.99
C VAL A 138 -18.56 7.24 -6.35
N ASN A 139 -19.24 6.13 -6.07
CA ASN A 139 -20.66 5.95 -6.37
C ASN A 139 -21.59 6.79 -5.47
N SER A 140 -21.12 7.23 -4.30
CA SER A 140 -21.87 8.14 -3.42
C SER A 140 -22.04 9.54 -4.02
N ILE A 141 -21.15 9.92 -4.94
CA ILE A 141 -21.17 11.23 -5.60
C ILE A 141 -22.18 11.20 -6.75
N LYS A 142 -23.36 11.74 -6.58
CA LYS A 142 -24.39 11.83 -7.64
C LYS A 142 -24.50 13.26 -8.14
N THR A 143 -24.05 13.49 -9.37
CA THR A 143 -24.20 14.82 -10.01
C THR A 143 -25.64 15.06 -10.47
N TYR A 144 -26.34 14.00 -10.93
CA TYR A 144 -27.72 14.01 -11.34
C TYR A 144 -28.43 12.73 -10.87
N PRO A 145 -29.78 12.71 -10.73
CA PRO A 145 -30.52 11.55 -10.21
C PRO A 145 -30.27 10.23 -10.92
N ASN A 146 -29.99 10.25 -12.22
CA ASN A 146 -29.77 9.07 -13.06
C ASN A 146 -28.31 8.99 -13.57
N SER A 147 -27.37 9.65 -12.88
CA SER A 147 -25.95 9.53 -13.23
C SER A 147 -25.32 8.30 -12.58
N PHE A 148 -24.38 7.69 -13.26
CA PHE A 148 -23.43 6.76 -12.70
C PHE A 148 -22.01 7.30 -12.84
N ASN A 149 -21.13 6.84 -12.00
CA ASN A 149 -19.72 7.19 -12.04
C ASN A 149 -18.93 6.03 -12.63
N LEU A 150 -17.89 6.39 -13.34
CA LEU A 150 -17.00 5.46 -14.00
C LEU A 150 -15.57 5.85 -13.64
N MET A 151 -14.78 4.88 -13.25
CA MET A 151 -13.36 5.04 -13.03
C MET A 151 -12.56 4.03 -13.81
N ILE A 152 -11.44 4.47 -14.36
CA ILE A 152 -10.60 3.68 -15.26
C ILE A 152 -9.16 3.79 -14.80
N GLY A 153 -8.48 2.65 -14.68
CA GLY A 153 -7.04 2.57 -14.46
C GLY A 153 -6.24 3.05 -15.67
N ARG A 154 -4.92 3.15 -15.53
CA ARG A 154 -4.02 3.59 -16.61
C ARG A 154 -4.06 2.67 -17.83
N GLY A 155 -4.29 1.38 -17.61
CA GLY A 155 -4.44 0.36 -18.66
C GLY A 155 -5.81 0.35 -19.34
N GLY A 156 -6.73 1.25 -18.93
CA GLY A 156 -8.10 1.27 -19.46
C GLY A 156 -9.06 0.30 -18.76
N THR A 157 -8.60 -0.44 -17.75
CA THR A 157 -9.41 -1.39 -16.97
C THR A 157 -10.43 -0.63 -16.11
N TYR A 158 -11.68 -1.10 -16.07
CA TYR A 158 -12.69 -0.51 -15.20
C TYR A 158 -12.40 -0.82 -13.74
N LEU A 159 -12.33 0.23 -12.92
CA LEU A 159 -12.14 0.18 -11.47
C LEU A 159 -13.45 0.47 -10.72
N VAL A 160 -14.30 1.30 -11.32
CA VAL A 160 -15.69 1.54 -10.90
C VAL A 160 -16.55 1.54 -12.16
N HIS A 161 -17.62 0.75 -12.14
CA HIS A 161 -18.56 0.60 -13.26
C HIS A 161 -19.95 0.23 -12.74
N GLU A 162 -20.99 0.58 -13.48
CA GLU A 162 -22.39 0.23 -13.15
C GLU A 162 -22.58 -1.30 -13.22
N ASP A 163 -22.03 -1.94 -14.24
CA ASP A 163 -21.93 -3.40 -14.34
C ASP A 163 -20.71 -3.87 -13.51
N THR A 164 -20.98 -4.50 -12.38
CA THR A 164 -19.93 -4.99 -11.48
C THR A 164 -19.07 -6.09 -12.10
N ASP A 165 -19.60 -6.84 -13.08
CA ASP A 165 -18.85 -7.88 -13.79
C ASP A 165 -17.79 -7.27 -14.74
N ALA A 166 -17.90 -5.98 -15.06
CA ALA A 166 -16.91 -5.27 -15.85
C ALA A 166 -15.68 -4.87 -15.02
N ILE A 167 -15.82 -4.74 -13.69
CA ILE A 167 -14.76 -4.29 -12.79
C ILE A 167 -13.61 -5.30 -12.81
N LEU A 168 -12.40 -4.84 -13.15
CA LEU A 168 -11.17 -5.61 -13.35
C LEU A 168 -11.20 -6.65 -14.48
N ASN A 169 -12.37 -6.95 -15.06
CA ASN A 169 -12.53 -7.99 -16.08
C ASN A 169 -12.62 -7.45 -17.50
N ARG A 170 -12.90 -6.14 -17.66
CA ARG A 170 -13.01 -5.50 -18.98
C ARG A 170 -12.27 -4.18 -19.00
N THR A 171 -11.92 -3.77 -20.21
CA THR A 171 -11.34 -2.45 -20.48
C THR A 171 -12.31 -1.57 -21.26
N MET A 172 -12.14 -0.27 -21.15
CA MET A 172 -12.88 0.69 -21.98
C MET A 172 -12.67 0.47 -23.47
N PHE A 173 -11.50 -0.06 -23.86
CA PHE A 173 -11.18 -0.31 -25.26
C PHE A 173 -12.00 -1.47 -25.83
N GLU A 174 -12.19 -2.54 -25.06
CA GLU A 174 -13.05 -3.67 -25.47
C GLU A 174 -14.51 -3.24 -25.59
N THR A 175 -15.00 -2.41 -24.66
CA THR A 175 -16.36 -1.89 -24.71
C THR A 175 -16.58 -0.95 -25.92
N ALA A 176 -15.57 -0.18 -26.31
CA ALA A 176 -15.67 0.72 -27.46
C ALA A 176 -15.61 0.00 -28.81
N MET A 177 -15.15 -1.26 -28.85
CA MET A 177 -15.04 -2.06 -30.08
C MET A 177 -16.20 -3.05 -30.24
N ALA A 178 -17.05 -3.21 -29.23
CA ALA A 178 -18.23 -4.09 -29.23
C ALA A 178 -19.46 -3.39 -29.80
#